data_d37cb7f56d98bdf1e9c9109de626fdf5
#
_entry.id   d37cb7f56d98bdf1e9c9109de626fdf5
#
_cell.length_a   1.000
_cell.length_b   1.000
_cell.length_c   1.000
_cell.angle_alpha   90.00
_cell.angle_beta   90.00
_cell.angle_gamma   90.00
#
_symmetry.space_group_name_H-M   'P 1'
#
loop_
_entity.id
_entity.type
_entity.pdbx_description
1 polymer ?
#
loop_
_entity_poly.entity_id
_entity_poly.type
_entity_poly.pdbx_seq_one_letter_code
_entity_poly.pdbx_strand_id
1 'polypeptide(L)'
;MKPTRLLLSAALSAFVLAACGNNSSEPAEPAAPPETSETDSNIGAAAVTEERLLNAASTPQDWLTYNGGYEEQRHSGLTQITPENVSDLGPAWTYDLKTGRGIESTPIVVDGVMYVTSTWSVVYALDPVTGEELWVHDPEVDKAVGVKACCDVVNRGVAAY
;
A
#
# COMPACT_ATOMS: atom_id res chain seq x y z
N MET A 1 28.48 45.38 -40.67
CA MET A 1 27.64 46.02 -41.69
C MET A 1 26.18 45.90 -41.27
N LYS A 2 25.56 47.02 -40.93
CA LYS A 2 24.13 47.26 -40.81
C LYS A 2 23.57 47.53 -42.19
N PRO A 3 22.28 47.72 -42.42
CA PRO A 3 21.01 47.40 -41.76
C PRO A 3 19.96 46.82 -42.76
N THR A 4 18.73 46.54 -42.36
CA THR A 4 17.56 47.27 -42.89
C THR A 4 16.25 46.82 -42.21
N ARG A 5 15.56 47.85 -41.73
CA ARG A 5 14.18 47.83 -41.23
C ARG A 5 13.18 47.59 -42.34
N LEU A 6 12.02 47.03 -42.01
CA LEU A 6 10.77 47.48 -42.61
C LEU A 6 9.62 47.32 -41.65
N LEU A 7 8.98 48.46 -41.36
CA LEU A 7 7.70 48.67 -40.71
C LEU A 7 6.58 48.54 -41.76
N LEU A 8 5.36 48.13 -41.35
CA LEU A 8 4.05 48.74 -41.71
C LEU A 8 2.95 47.95 -41.04
N SER A 9 2.23 48.53 -40.08
CA SER A 9 1.01 49.35 -40.12
C SER A 9 -0.28 48.52 -40.15
N ALA A 10 -0.94 48.48 -39.06
CA ALA A 10 -2.23 49.09 -38.68
C ALA A 10 -3.46 48.65 -39.50
N ALA A 11 -4.46 48.10 -38.79
CA ALA A 11 -5.84 48.53 -38.98
C ALA A 11 -6.71 48.17 -37.75
N LEU A 12 -7.25 49.14 -37.20
CA LEU A 12 -8.23 49.30 -36.13
C LEU A 12 -9.61 48.91 -36.66
N SER A 13 -10.39 48.14 -35.91
CA SER A 13 -11.85 48.18 -36.02
C SER A 13 -12.47 47.76 -34.69
N ALA A 14 -12.98 48.77 -34.01
CA ALA A 14 -13.86 48.64 -32.87
C ALA A 14 -15.27 48.20 -33.31
N PHE A 15 -15.81 47.21 -32.61
CA PHE A 15 -17.25 47.01 -32.54
C PHE A 15 -17.66 46.87 -31.08
N VAL A 16 -18.29 47.93 -30.59
CA VAL A 16 -19.05 47.94 -29.34
C VAL A 16 -20.45 47.44 -29.66
N LEU A 17 -20.83 46.38 -28.96
CA LEU A 17 -22.25 46.03 -28.80
C LEU A 17 -22.48 45.66 -27.34
N ALA A 18 -23.11 46.62 -26.66
CA ALA A 18 -23.69 46.40 -25.34
C ALA A 18 -24.93 45.53 -25.49
N ALA A 19 -24.98 44.41 -24.74
CA ALA A 19 -26.20 43.73 -24.41
C ALA A 19 -26.23 43.45 -22.93
N CYS A 20 -27.09 44.16 -22.21
CA CYS A 20 -27.54 43.79 -20.87
C CYS A 20 -28.22 42.45 -20.89
N GLY A 21 -27.85 41.55 -20.00
CA GLY A 21 -28.52 40.26 -19.87
C GLY A 21 -28.17 39.57 -18.58
N ASN A 22 -28.97 39.78 -17.58
CA ASN A 22 -29.33 38.90 -16.44
C ASN A 22 -28.17 38.14 -15.72
N ASN A 23 -27.80 38.70 -14.57
CA ASN A 23 -27.18 37.97 -13.49
C ASN A 23 -28.26 37.07 -12.85
N SER A 24 -28.41 35.83 -13.35
CA SER A 24 -29.02 34.75 -12.58
C SER A 24 -27.86 33.99 -11.95
N SER A 25 -27.56 34.30 -10.71
CA SER A 25 -26.73 33.46 -9.85
C SER A 25 -27.52 32.16 -9.57
N GLU A 26 -27.23 31.15 -10.38
CA GLU A 26 -27.62 29.77 -10.10
C GLU A 26 -26.89 29.32 -8.83
N PRO A 27 -27.60 28.80 -7.81
CA PRO A 27 -26.93 28.28 -6.62
C PRO A 27 -26.01 27.13 -7.05
N ALA A 28 -24.74 27.22 -6.69
CA ALA A 28 -23.78 26.12 -6.86
C ALA A 28 -24.37 24.86 -6.20
N GLU A 29 -24.61 23.86 -7.01
CA GLU A 29 -24.94 22.50 -6.57
C GLU A 29 -23.86 22.04 -5.59
N PRO A 30 -24.23 21.53 -4.40
CA PRO A 30 -23.23 21.03 -3.47
C PRO A 30 -22.43 19.93 -4.15
N ALA A 31 -21.11 20.09 -4.17
CA ALA A 31 -20.20 19.07 -4.66
C ALA A 31 -20.57 17.73 -4.01
N ALA A 32 -20.82 16.72 -4.82
CA ALA A 32 -21.03 15.35 -4.35
C ALA A 32 -19.86 14.99 -3.42
N PRO A 33 -20.15 14.31 -2.28
CA PRO A 33 -19.08 13.78 -1.46
C PRO A 33 -18.15 12.91 -2.33
N PRO A 34 -16.85 12.88 -2.07
CA PRO A 34 -15.96 11.98 -2.80
C PRO A 34 -16.55 10.59 -2.65
N GLU A 35 -16.78 9.93 -3.79
CA GLU A 35 -17.15 8.53 -3.81
C GLU A 35 -16.08 7.80 -3.01
N THR A 36 -16.44 7.36 -1.82
CA THR A 36 -15.68 6.35 -1.10
C THR A 36 -15.59 5.19 -2.06
N SER A 37 -14.40 4.94 -2.59
CA SER A 37 -14.12 3.70 -3.28
C SER A 37 -14.57 2.62 -2.31
N GLU A 38 -15.63 1.91 -2.67
CA GLU A 38 -16.02 0.67 -2.00
C GLU A 38 -14.76 -0.18 -2.08
N THR A 39 -14.06 -0.28 -0.94
CA THR A 39 -13.01 -1.26 -0.79
C THR A 39 -13.73 -2.58 -0.96
N ASP A 40 -13.54 -3.16 -2.14
CA ASP A 40 -14.13 -4.45 -2.49
C ASP A 40 -13.72 -5.43 -1.39
N SER A 41 -14.64 -5.73 -0.48
CA SER A 41 -14.44 -6.64 0.65
C SER A 41 -14.32 -8.09 0.19
N ASN A 42 -14.03 -8.28 -1.08
CA ASN A 42 -13.63 -9.54 -1.63
C ASN A 42 -12.13 -9.74 -1.35
N ILE A 43 -11.78 -9.88 -0.05
CA ILE A 43 -10.50 -10.49 0.35
C ILE A 43 -10.65 -11.96 -0.05
N GLY A 44 -10.64 -12.21 -1.35
CA GLY A 44 -10.53 -13.53 -1.93
C GLY A 44 -9.17 -14.13 -1.53
N ALA A 45 -9.06 -15.45 -1.58
CA ALA A 45 -7.79 -16.12 -1.38
C ALA A 45 -6.73 -15.44 -2.26
N ALA A 46 -5.64 -15.01 -1.65
CA ALA A 46 -4.56 -14.34 -2.36
C ALA A 46 -4.03 -15.29 -3.43
N ALA A 47 -4.35 -15.04 -4.70
CA ALA A 47 -3.96 -15.90 -5.81
C ALA A 47 -2.45 -15.75 -6.09
N VAL A 48 -1.62 -16.29 -5.23
CA VAL A 48 -0.16 -16.30 -5.38
C VAL A 48 0.22 -17.53 -6.20
N THR A 49 0.18 -17.38 -7.53
CA THR A 49 0.58 -18.40 -8.47
C THR A 49 2.10 -18.46 -8.65
N GLU A 50 2.60 -19.57 -9.21
CA GLU A 50 4.02 -19.70 -9.58
C GLU A 50 4.46 -18.56 -10.51
N GLU A 51 3.64 -18.21 -11.50
CA GLU A 51 3.92 -17.10 -12.43
C GLU A 51 4.08 -15.77 -11.67
N ARG A 52 3.22 -15.50 -10.69
CA ARG A 52 3.29 -14.31 -9.86
C ARG A 52 4.57 -14.28 -9.02
N LEU A 53 4.99 -15.42 -8.47
CA LEU A 53 6.24 -15.56 -7.71
C LEU A 53 7.48 -15.34 -8.59
N LEU A 54 7.49 -15.90 -9.81
CA LEU A 54 8.58 -15.70 -10.77
C LEU A 54 8.69 -14.22 -11.22
N ASN A 55 7.58 -13.49 -11.22
CA ASN A 55 7.51 -12.09 -11.61
C ASN A 55 7.39 -11.13 -10.40
N ALA A 56 7.72 -11.55 -9.19
CA ALA A 56 7.55 -10.77 -7.96
C ALA A 56 8.19 -9.37 -8.03
N ALA A 57 9.29 -9.21 -8.77
CA ALA A 57 9.95 -7.93 -8.97
C ALA A 57 9.09 -6.90 -9.71
N SER A 58 8.05 -7.31 -10.43
CA SER A 58 7.13 -6.41 -11.16
C SER A 58 6.10 -5.73 -10.24
N THR A 59 5.91 -6.25 -9.04
CA THR A 59 4.97 -5.72 -8.03
C THR A 59 5.73 -5.44 -6.71
N PRO A 60 6.64 -4.46 -6.69
CA PRO A 60 7.54 -4.24 -5.55
C PRO A 60 6.82 -3.82 -4.25
N GLN A 61 5.54 -3.47 -4.32
CA GLN A 61 4.68 -3.22 -3.16
C GLN A 61 4.24 -4.52 -2.45
N ASP A 62 4.34 -5.67 -3.13
CA ASP A 62 4.07 -6.97 -2.54
C ASP A 62 5.35 -7.61 -1.98
N TRP A 63 5.19 -8.45 -0.99
CA TRP A 63 6.25 -9.29 -0.42
C TRP A 63 5.74 -10.71 -0.29
N LEU A 64 5.76 -11.45 -1.40
CA LEU A 64 4.96 -12.66 -1.60
C LEU A 64 5.47 -13.89 -0.85
N THR A 65 6.76 -13.90 -0.48
CA THR A 65 7.39 -15.02 0.23
C THR A 65 8.26 -14.52 1.38
N TYR A 66 8.75 -15.43 2.21
CA TYR A 66 9.65 -15.16 3.33
C TYR A 66 10.83 -14.25 2.97
N ASN A 67 11.39 -14.39 1.78
CA ASN A 67 12.55 -13.61 1.31
C ASN A 67 12.25 -12.71 0.10
N GLY A 68 10.96 -12.45 -0.18
CA GLY A 68 10.50 -11.57 -1.25
C GLY A 68 10.17 -12.31 -2.55
N GLY A 69 11.01 -13.22 -3.00
CA GLY A 69 10.84 -14.05 -4.19
C GLY A 69 11.71 -15.29 -4.14
N TYR A 70 11.69 -16.11 -5.18
CA TYR A 70 12.46 -17.36 -5.25
C TYR A 70 13.98 -17.18 -5.17
N GLU A 71 14.49 -16.02 -5.56
CA GLU A 71 15.93 -15.73 -5.48
C GLU A 71 16.40 -15.38 -4.07
N GLU A 72 15.48 -15.23 -3.12
CA GLU A 72 15.71 -15.00 -1.68
C GLU A 72 16.65 -13.83 -1.37
N GLN A 73 16.69 -12.81 -2.24
CA GLN A 73 17.64 -11.69 -2.12
C GLN A 73 17.27 -10.70 -1.02
N ARG A 74 16.02 -10.73 -0.51
CA ARG A 74 15.51 -9.80 0.50
C ARG A 74 15.66 -8.34 0.09
N HIS A 75 15.63 -8.07 -1.20
CA HIS A 75 15.76 -6.74 -1.78
C HIS A 75 14.41 -6.20 -2.18
N SER A 76 14.08 -5.00 -1.71
CA SER A 76 12.89 -4.27 -2.14
C SER A 76 13.21 -3.41 -3.37
N GLY A 77 12.34 -3.48 -4.39
CA GLY A 77 12.40 -2.58 -5.55
C GLY A 77 11.78 -1.20 -5.29
N LEU A 78 11.29 -0.93 -4.09
CA LEU A 78 10.75 0.39 -3.70
C LEU A 78 11.89 1.40 -3.60
N THR A 79 11.62 2.64 -4.04
CA THR A 79 12.64 3.70 -4.16
C THR A 79 12.36 4.93 -3.29
N GLN A 80 11.32 4.88 -2.44
CA GLN A 80 10.95 6.02 -1.60
C GLN A 80 11.95 6.28 -0.47
N ILE A 81 12.66 5.23 -0.02
CA ILE A 81 13.70 5.35 1.00
C ILE A 81 15.05 5.40 0.30
N THR A 82 15.81 6.43 0.58
CA THR A 82 17.12 6.69 -0.02
C THR A 82 18.17 6.99 1.06
N PRO A 83 19.48 6.98 0.75
CA PRO A 83 20.52 7.37 1.70
C PRO A 83 20.31 8.79 2.30
N GLU A 84 19.65 9.69 1.55
CA GLU A 84 19.42 11.07 1.97
C GLU A 84 18.28 11.21 2.97
N ASN A 85 17.28 10.32 2.95
CA ASN A 85 16.09 10.42 3.80
C ASN A 85 15.95 9.29 4.83
N VAL A 86 16.80 8.28 4.78
CA VAL A 86 16.71 7.12 5.71
C VAL A 86 16.81 7.52 7.18
N SER A 87 17.53 8.62 7.49
CA SER A 87 17.65 9.15 8.85
C SER A 87 16.35 9.72 9.42
N ASP A 88 15.38 10.02 8.55
CA ASP A 88 14.09 10.62 8.91
C ASP A 88 13.02 9.56 9.18
N LEU A 89 13.36 8.27 9.01
CA LEU A 89 12.43 7.18 9.26
C LEU A 89 12.06 7.07 10.74
N GLY A 90 10.77 6.88 10.98
CA GLY A 90 10.20 6.57 12.29
C GLY A 90 9.09 5.52 12.17
N PRO A 91 8.63 4.95 13.28
CA PRO A 91 7.50 4.03 13.27
C PRO A 91 6.23 4.77 12.82
N ALA A 92 5.55 4.25 11.79
CA ALA A 92 4.25 4.76 11.35
C ALA A 92 3.13 4.27 12.29
N TRP A 93 3.22 3.01 12.72
CA TRP A 93 2.28 2.39 13.64
C TRP A 93 2.97 1.22 14.37
N THR A 94 2.30 0.67 15.37
CA THR A 94 2.70 -0.53 16.10
C THR A 94 1.48 -1.40 16.33
N TYR A 95 1.67 -2.73 16.32
CA TYR A 95 0.62 -3.69 16.61
C TYR A 95 1.10 -4.71 17.64
N ASP A 96 0.27 -5.00 18.66
CA ASP A 96 0.57 -5.99 19.69
C ASP A 96 0.04 -7.36 19.30
N LEU A 97 0.95 -8.33 19.07
CA LEU A 97 0.64 -9.71 18.69
C LEU A 97 0.15 -10.58 19.89
N LYS A 98 -0.22 -9.97 20.99
CA LYS A 98 -0.87 -10.59 22.17
C LYS A 98 -0.08 -11.76 22.77
N THR A 99 1.25 -11.69 22.76
CA THR A 99 2.09 -12.74 23.34
C THR A 99 3.26 -12.13 24.15
N GLY A 100 3.64 -12.79 25.22
CA GLY A 100 4.87 -12.48 25.96
C GLY A 100 6.05 -13.38 25.55
N ARG A 101 5.90 -14.22 24.52
CA ARG A 101 6.93 -15.12 24.01
C ARG A 101 7.66 -14.49 22.82
N GLY A 102 8.77 -15.09 22.43
CA GLY A 102 9.53 -14.66 21.27
C GLY A 102 8.71 -14.74 19.96
N ILE A 103 8.87 -13.73 19.10
CA ILE A 103 8.31 -13.69 17.76
C ILE A 103 9.45 -13.88 16.75
N GLU A 104 9.29 -14.84 15.85
CA GLU A 104 10.26 -15.14 14.78
C GLU A 104 9.62 -15.03 13.39
N SER A 105 8.43 -14.46 13.30
CA SER A 105 7.67 -14.34 12.06
C SER A 105 8.30 -13.32 11.11
N THR A 106 8.35 -13.67 9.83
CA THR A 106 8.55 -12.70 8.76
C THR A 106 7.19 -12.39 8.15
N PRO A 107 6.73 -11.14 8.18
CA PRO A 107 5.49 -10.76 7.51
C PRO A 107 5.60 -10.94 5.99
N ILE A 108 4.49 -11.30 5.35
CA ILE A 108 4.32 -11.19 3.91
C ILE A 108 3.25 -10.14 3.60
N VAL A 109 3.32 -9.53 2.42
CA VAL A 109 2.33 -8.57 1.94
C VAL A 109 1.82 -9.02 0.58
N VAL A 110 0.52 -9.22 0.48
CA VAL A 110 -0.14 -9.69 -0.73
C VAL A 110 -1.39 -8.85 -0.95
N ASP A 111 -1.48 -8.20 -2.11
CA ASP A 111 -2.65 -7.41 -2.52
C ASP A 111 -3.11 -6.40 -1.46
N GLY A 112 -2.14 -5.71 -0.85
CA GLY A 112 -2.41 -4.68 0.15
C GLY A 112 -2.80 -5.21 1.53
N VAL A 113 -2.63 -6.51 1.82
CA VAL A 113 -2.84 -7.10 3.14
C VAL A 113 -1.51 -7.64 3.67
N MET A 114 -1.16 -7.28 4.90
CA MET A 114 0.00 -7.84 5.61
C MET A 114 -0.44 -9.03 6.46
N TYR A 115 0.23 -10.15 6.30
CA TYR A 115 0.03 -11.33 7.12
C TYR A 115 1.24 -11.58 8.01
N VAL A 116 1.00 -11.73 9.29
CA VAL A 116 2.05 -11.99 10.30
C VAL A 116 1.58 -13.07 11.26
N THR A 117 2.50 -13.91 11.71
CA THR A 117 2.18 -14.93 12.71
C THR A 117 2.74 -14.61 14.08
N SER A 118 2.01 -15.02 15.09
CA SER A 118 2.44 -15.02 16.48
C SER A 118 2.76 -16.44 16.93
N THR A 119 3.08 -16.60 18.20
CA THR A 119 3.23 -17.91 18.83
C THR A 119 1.92 -18.71 18.74
N TRP A 120 2.02 -20.03 18.84
CA TRP A 120 0.89 -20.95 18.70
C TRP A 120 0.24 -20.92 17.33
N SER A 121 0.95 -20.42 16.32
CA SER A 121 0.50 -20.31 14.93
C SER A 121 -0.75 -19.42 14.75
N VAL A 122 -0.98 -18.47 15.65
CA VAL A 122 -2.00 -17.44 15.45
C VAL A 122 -1.59 -16.56 14.28
N VAL A 123 -2.51 -16.35 13.33
CA VAL A 123 -2.29 -15.53 12.13
C VAL A 123 -3.09 -14.24 12.25
N TYR A 124 -2.45 -13.12 11.97
CA TYR A 124 -3.07 -11.80 11.90
C TYR A 124 -3.01 -11.28 10.47
N ALA A 125 -4.11 -10.75 9.97
CA ALA A 125 -4.14 -9.94 8.77
C ALA A 125 -4.31 -8.47 9.17
N LEU A 126 -3.41 -7.64 8.70
CA LEU A 126 -3.33 -6.22 9.04
C LEU A 126 -3.35 -5.37 7.78
N ASP A 127 -3.91 -4.18 7.86
CA ASP A 127 -3.67 -3.14 6.88
C ASP A 127 -2.21 -2.66 7.01
N PRO A 128 -1.35 -2.79 5.99
CA PRO A 128 0.06 -2.43 6.09
C PRO A 128 0.31 -0.92 6.21
N VAL A 129 -0.68 -0.08 5.87
CA VAL A 129 -0.56 1.39 5.93
C VAL A 129 -0.95 1.92 7.30
N THR A 130 -2.04 1.40 7.88
CA THR A 130 -2.61 1.90 9.12
C THR A 130 -2.27 1.05 10.34
N GLY A 131 -1.92 -0.24 10.15
CA GLY A 131 -1.75 -1.21 11.21
C GLY A 131 -3.07 -1.73 11.78
N GLU A 132 -4.21 -1.42 11.14
CA GLU A 132 -5.52 -1.90 11.55
C GLU A 132 -5.62 -3.42 11.41
N GLU A 133 -6.21 -4.08 12.41
CA GLU A 133 -6.50 -5.52 12.37
C GLU A 133 -7.70 -5.78 11.47
N LEU A 134 -7.48 -6.50 10.36
CA LEU A 134 -8.54 -6.91 9.44
C LEU A 134 -9.22 -8.19 9.93
N TRP A 135 -8.43 -9.17 10.34
CA TRP A 135 -8.91 -10.40 10.97
C TRP A 135 -7.78 -11.14 11.70
N VAL A 136 -8.18 -12.05 12.59
CA VAL A 136 -7.27 -12.96 13.31
C VAL A 136 -7.79 -14.38 13.15
N HIS A 137 -6.88 -15.32 12.94
CA HIS A 137 -7.15 -16.74 13.00
C HIS A 137 -6.29 -17.39 14.09
N ASP A 138 -6.95 -17.91 15.15
CA ASP A 138 -6.32 -18.75 16.17
C ASP A 138 -6.67 -20.21 15.88
N PRO A 139 -5.69 -21.07 15.56
CA PRO A 139 -5.93 -22.48 15.34
C PRO A 139 -6.22 -23.26 16.65
N GLU A 140 -6.30 -22.57 17.77
CA GLU A 140 -6.60 -23.14 19.09
C GLU A 140 -5.69 -24.32 19.47
N VAL A 141 -4.40 -24.19 19.18
CA VAL A 141 -3.41 -25.26 19.47
C VAL A 141 -3.43 -25.63 20.95
N ASP A 142 -3.54 -26.92 21.25
CA ASP A 142 -3.46 -27.43 22.63
C ASP A 142 -2.14 -27.00 23.29
N LYS A 143 -2.22 -26.19 24.33
CA LYS A 143 -1.03 -25.64 25.03
C LYS A 143 -0.15 -26.75 25.64
N ALA A 144 -0.70 -27.96 25.89
CA ALA A 144 0.06 -29.11 26.38
C ALA A 144 1.11 -29.61 25.37
N VAL A 145 0.96 -29.33 24.08
CA VAL A 145 1.95 -29.74 23.07
C VAL A 145 3.22 -28.89 23.12
N GLY A 146 3.18 -27.71 23.74
CA GLY A 146 4.31 -26.81 23.85
C GLY A 146 5.56 -27.43 24.49
N VAL A 147 5.37 -28.38 25.42
CA VAL A 147 6.48 -29.13 26.06
C VAL A 147 7.25 -30.02 25.10
N LYS A 148 6.68 -30.30 23.92
CA LYS A 148 7.30 -31.11 22.85
C LYS A 148 8.02 -30.26 21.81
N ALA A 149 7.82 -28.94 21.84
CA ALA A 149 8.48 -28.03 20.92
C ALA A 149 9.93 -27.80 21.37
N CYS A 150 10.87 -27.98 20.46
CA CYS A 150 12.30 -27.88 20.79
C CYS A 150 12.75 -26.44 21.06
N CYS A 151 12.10 -25.42 20.43
CA CYS A 151 12.55 -24.04 20.32
C CYS A 151 11.45 -23.06 20.68
N ASP A 152 10.61 -23.39 21.68
CA ASP A 152 9.37 -22.69 21.99
C ASP A 152 8.28 -22.91 20.92
N VAL A 153 7.13 -22.25 21.09
CA VAL A 153 5.94 -22.37 20.25
C VAL A 153 5.92 -21.30 19.15
N VAL A 154 7.09 -21.07 18.57
CA VAL A 154 7.27 -20.06 17.53
C VAL A 154 6.68 -20.51 16.20
N ASN A 155 6.27 -19.55 15.38
CA ASN A 155 5.89 -19.73 13.99
C ASN A 155 6.66 -18.70 13.16
N ARG A 156 7.23 -19.10 12.02
CA ARG A 156 8.12 -18.25 11.22
C ARG A 156 7.40 -17.51 10.09
N GLY A 157 6.12 -17.72 9.92
CA GLY A 157 5.31 -17.02 8.92
C GLY A 157 4.29 -17.92 8.26
N VAL A 158 3.54 -17.36 7.32
CA VAL A 158 2.56 -18.05 6.47
C VAL A 158 3.05 -18.12 5.04
N ALA A 159 2.47 -19.01 4.25
CA ALA A 159 2.57 -19.00 2.80
C ALA A 159 1.18 -18.66 2.24
N ALA A 160 1.17 -17.89 1.14
CA ALA A 160 -0.03 -17.60 0.37
C ALA A 160 0.03 -18.35 -0.96
N TYR A 161 -1.13 -18.81 -1.46
CA TYR A 161 -1.26 -19.52 -2.74
C TYR A 161 -2.65 -19.29 -3.35
#